data_4c14b0dde1776b75063262db494e7dac
#
_entry.id   4c14b0dde1776b75063262db494e7dac
#
_cell.length_a   1.000
_cell.length_b   1.000
_cell.length_c   1.000
_cell.angle_alpha   90.00
_cell.angle_beta   90.00
_cell.angle_gamma   90.00
#
_symmetry.space_group_name_H-M   'P 1'
#
loop_
_entity.id
_entity.type
_entity.pdbx_description
1 polymer ?
#
loop_
_entity_poly.entity_id
_entity_poly.type
_entity_poly.pdbx_seq_one_letter_code
_entity_poly.pdbx_strand_id
1 'polypeptide(L)'
;AVLAVRMSSADDLDLVLGDFPPVSYAFAYGSGVFRQRNYSDKQVSSAMTDVVLAVEDPAAWHAANLTRNREHYSGLAWFGPSAIAAVQRRGAGLYFNPYARVSSGRLLKYGVVSRSVLEDDLSHWNSLYVAGRMHKPVRVLCDHADTAALAAANHRSALTAALLMLPAEFSEDELYLEVAGLSYSGDVRQGLAENPRKVNDIVGAQLSLLREIYAAPLAESRVERAGATATATATAVEEE
;
A
#
# COMPACT_ATOMS: atom_id res chain seq x y z
N ALA A 1 -34.16 6.51 24.43
CA ALA A 1 -33.64 6.60 23.07
C ALA A 1 -32.14 6.67 23.16
N VAL A 2 -31.44 5.57 22.89
CA VAL A 2 -29.99 5.52 22.84
C VAL A 2 -29.60 6.16 21.50
N LEU A 3 -28.93 7.30 21.57
CA LEU A 3 -28.34 7.94 20.40
C LEU A 3 -27.15 7.06 19.95
N ALA A 4 -27.36 6.23 18.93
CA ALA A 4 -26.27 5.57 18.24
C ALA A 4 -25.50 6.65 17.45
N VAL A 5 -24.43 7.16 18.04
CA VAL A 5 -23.44 7.98 17.30
C VAL A 5 -22.88 7.08 16.22
N ARG A 6 -23.20 7.33 14.96
CA ARG A 6 -22.52 6.73 13.80
C ARG A 6 -21.08 7.22 13.82
N MET A 7 -20.16 6.40 14.33
CA MET A 7 -18.72 6.65 14.19
C MET A 7 -18.40 6.76 12.70
N SER A 8 -17.53 7.68 12.33
CA SER A 8 -17.13 7.89 10.94
C SER A 8 -16.41 6.63 10.43
N SER A 9 -16.47 6.37 9.13
CA SER A 9 -15.80 5.19 8.53
C SER A 9 -14.28 5.15 8.76
N ALA A 10 -13.71 6.26 9.19
CA ALA A 10 -12.30 6.39 9.55
C ALA A 10 -12.00 5.74 10.91
N ASP A 11 -12.88 5.97 11.90
CA ASP A 11 -12.69 5.49 13.27
C ASP A 11 -12.80 3.95 13.36
N ASP A 12 -13.66 3.34 12.52
CA ASP A 12 -13.80 1.88 12.44
C ASP A 12 -12.55 1.15 11.95
N LEU A 13 -11.72 1.80 11.11
CA LEU A 13 -10.55 1.15 10.56
C LEU A 13 -9.40 1.05 11.57
N ASP A 14 -9.28 2.01 12.48
CA ASP A 14 -8.27 2.00 13.54
C ASP A 14 -8.56 0.92 14.58
N LEU A 15 -9.82 0.54 14.75
CA LEU A 15 -10.24 -0.53 15.66
C LEU A 15 -9.96 -1.94 15.11
N VAL A 16 -9.74 -2.07 13.81
CA VAL A 16 -9.52 -3.37 13.15
C VAL A 16 -8.34 -4.14 13.74
N LEU A 17 -7.27 -3.44 14.15
CA LEU A 17 -6.09 -4.09 14.72
C LEU A 17 -6.39 -4.81 16.04
N GLY A 18 -7.43 -4.41 16.76
CA GLY A 18 -7.91 -5.09 17.97
C GLY A 18 -8.34 -6.54 17.75
N ASP A 19 -8.70 -6.92 16.54
CA ASP A 19 -9.09 -8.29 16.21
C ASP A 19 -7.89 -9.23 15.98
N PHE A 20 -6.68 -8.69 15.86
CA PHE A 20 -5.48 -9.43 15.51
C PHE A 20 -4.51 -9.57 16.70
N PRO A 21 -3.59 -10.56 16.68
CA PRO A 21 -2.42 -10.52 17.53
C PRO A 21 -1.56 -9.28 17.27
N PRO A 22 -0.65 -8.88 18.18
CA PRO A 22 0.19 -7.70 18.00
C PRO A 22 0.91 -7.67 16.67
N VAL A 23 0.97 -6.48 16.07
CA VAL A 23 1.69 -6.17 14.82
C VAL A 23 2.73 -5.09 15.07
N SER A 24 3.82 -5.11 14.31
CA SER A 24 4.89 -4.10 14.42
C SER A 24 4.63 -2.89 13.55
N TYR A 25 4.03 -3.11 12.38
CA TYR A 25 3.61 -2.05 11.46
C TYR A 25 2.37 -2.52 10.69
N ALA A 26 1.46 -1.61 10.38
CA ALA A 26 0.27 -1.96 9.61
C ALA A 26 -0.20 -0.79 8.77
N PHE A 27 -0.67 -1.07 7.55
CA PHE A 27 -1.31 -0.08 6.70
C PHE A 27 -2.46 -0.67 5.89
N ALA A 28 -3.42 0.18 5.59
CA ALA A 28 -4.54 -0.11 4.71
C ALA A 28 -4.42 0.67 3.40
N TYR A 29 -4.93 0.11 2.31
CA TYR A 29 -4.83 0.69 0.97
C TYR A 29 -6.01 0.32 0.08
N GLY A 30 -6.03 0.88 -1.11
CA GLY A 30 -7.01 0.55 -2.15
C GLY A 30 -8.36 1.25 -1.99
N SER A 31 -9.35 0.79 -2.76
CA SER A 31 -10.67 1.44 -2.88
C SER A 31 -11.53 1.36 -1.62
N GLY A 32 -11.23 0.42 -0.72
CA GLY A 32 -11.89 0.34 0.58
C GLY A 32 -11.41 1.38 1.60
N VAL A 33 -10.33 2.11 1.29
CA VAL A 33 -9.73 3.16 2.15
C VAL A 33 -9.84 4.53 1.49
N PHE A 34 -9.50 4.62 0.20
CA PHE A 34 -9.48 5.86 -0.56
C PHE A 34 -10.56 5.85 -1.62
N ARG A 35 -11.38 6.91 -1.66
CA ARG A 35 -12.43 7.08 -2.67
C ARG A 35 -11.85 7.04 -4.07
N GLN A 36 -12.45 6.27 -4.95
CA GLN A 36 -12.21 6.34 -6.39
C GLN A 36 -13.27 7.21 -7.05
N ARG A 37 -12.92 7.90 -8.15
CA ARG A 37 -13.75 8.93 -8.82
C ARG A 37 -15.17 8.48 -9.18
N ASN A 38 -15.42 7.18 -9.34
CA ASN A 38 -16.68 6.62 -9.82
C ASN A 38 -17.41 5.74 -8.81
N TYR A 39 -17.01 5.76 -7.50
CA TYR A 39 -17.63 4.93 -6.48
C TYR A 39 -18.74 5.68 -5.73
N SER A 40 -19.94 5.10 -5.70
CA SER A 40 -21.04 5.55 -4.83
C SER A 40 -20.75 5.20 -3.37
N ASP A 41 -21.38 5.90 -2.41
CA ASP A 41 -21.21 5.65 -0.97
C ASP A 41 -21.54 4.20 -0.57
N LYS A 42 -22.50 3.57 -1.27
CA LYS A 42 -22.84 2.14 -1.09
C LYS A 42 -21.72 1.21 -1.56
N GLN A 43 -21.01 1.55 -2.62
CA GLN A 43 -19.89 0.74 -3.13
C GLN A 43 -18.66 0.87 -2.21
N VAL A 44 -18.41 2.04 -1.64
CA VAL A 44 -17.32 2.25 -0.67
C VAL A 44 -17.59 1.47 0.62
N SER A 45 -18.83 1.50 1.13
CA SER A 45 -19.20 0.80 2.38
C SER A 45 -19.22 -0.73 2.24
N SER A 46 -19.42 -1.25 1.03
CA SER A 46 -19.41 -2.69 0.73
C SER A 46 -18.07 -3.19 0.18
N ALA A 47 -17.13 -2.29 -0.13
CA ALA A 47 -15.83 -2.66 -0.66
C ALA A 47 -14.99 -3.35 0.41
N MET A 48 -14.37 -4.47 0.04
CA MET A 48 -13.40 -5.15 0.87
C MET A 48 -12.18 -4.25 1.08
N THR A 49 -11.72 -4.14 2.33
CA THR A 49 -10.56 -3.32 2.67
C THR A 49 -9.30 -4.17 2.59
N ASP A 50 -8.32 -3.72 1.82
CA ASP A 50 -7.00 -4.34 1.75
C ASP A 50 -6.11 -3.81 2.87
N VAL A 51 -5.46 -4.72 3.63
CA VAL A 51 -4.56 -4.39 4.75
C VAL A 51 -3.28 -5.20 4.64
N VAL A 52 -2.15 -4.60 5.00
CA VAL A 52 -0.87 -5.32 5.23
C VAL A 52 -0.51 -5.21 6.69
N LEU A 53 -0.20 -6.35 7.31
CA LEU A 53 0.22 -6.51 8.69
C LEU A 53 1.67 -6.99 8.72
N ALA A 54 2.60 -6.15 9.19
CA ALA A 54 3.98 -6.54 9.40
C ALA A 54 4.17 -7.04 10.84
N VAL A 55 4.81 -8.18 10.99
CA VAL A 55 4.97 -8.89 12.26
C VAL A 55 6.42 -9.32 12.46
N GLU A 56 6.86 -9.47 13.71
CA GLU A 56 8.25 -9.87 13.99
C GLU A 56 8.51 -11.34 13.60
N ASP A 57 7.67 -12.23 14.07
CA ASP A 57 7.74 -13.68 13.79
C ASP A 57 6.43 -14.17 13.16
N PRO A 58 6.40 -14.39 11.83
CA PRO A 58 5.21 -14.87 11.15
C PRO A 58 4.69 -16.21 11.67
N ALA A 59 5.56 -17.15 12.09
CA ALA A 59 5.12 -18.45 12.56
C ALA A 59 4.41 -18.35 13.93
N ALA A 60 4.98 -17.60 14.85
CA ALA A 60 4.38 -17.32 16.15
C ALA A 60 3.08 -16.52 16.00
N TRP A 61 3.09 -15.51 15.12
CA TRP A 61 1.92 -14.70 14.84
C TRP A 61 0.77 -15.51 14.23
N HIS A 62 1.06 -16.36 13.23
CA HIS A 62 0.04 -17.24 12.65
C HIS A 62 -0.49 -18.25 13.66
N ALA A 63 0.33 -18.75 14.60
CA ALA A 63 -0.13 -19.63 15.68
C ALA A 63 -1.16 -18.93 16.56
N ALA A 64 -0.86 -17.71 17.00
CA ALA A 64 -1.77 -16.91 17.81
C ALA A 64 -3.05 -16.54 17.02
N ASN A 65 -2.91 -16.14 15.76
CA ASN A 65 -4.05 -15.75 14.94
C ASN A 65 -4.94 -16.94 14.54
N LEU A 66 -4.38 -18.14 14.36
CA LEU A 66 -5.16 -19.37 14.17
C LEU A 66 -6.01 -19.72 15.39
N THR A 67 -5.53 -19.44 16.59
CA THR A 67 -6.30 -19.64 17.81
C THR A 67 -7.44 -18.64 17.93
N ARG A 68 -7.24 -17.42 17.46
CA ARG A 68 -8.18 -16.30 17.61
C ARG A 68 -9.17 -16.20 16.45
N ASN A 69 -8.69 -16.41 15.20
CA ASN A 69 -9.39 -16.15 13.95
C ASN A 69 -9.23 -17.33 12.98
N ARG A 70 -9.57 -18.55 13.41
CA ARG A 70 -9.40 -19.78 12.62
C ARG A 70 -10.12 -19.71 11.28
N GLU A 71 -11.27 -19.06 11.26
CA GLU A 71 -12.15 -18.89 10.09
C GLU A 71 -11.57 -17.98 8.99
N HIS A 72 -10.55 -17.18 9.31
CA HIS A 72 -9.86 -16.37 8.30
C HIS A 72 -8.97 -17.21 7.36
N TYR A 73 -8.62 -18.44 7.79
CA TYR A 73 -7.66 -19.27 7.08
C TYR A 73 -8.33 -20.34 6.22
N SER A 74 -7.73 -20.58 5.05
CA SER A 74 -8.10 -21.68 4.15
C SER A 74 -7.65 -23.04 4.71
N GLY A 75 -7.83 -24.12 3.91
CA GLY A 75 -7.40 -25.47 4.25
C GLY A 75 -5.92 -25.63 4.59
N LEU A 76 -5.04 -24.70 4.17
CA LEU A 76 -3.61 -24.73 4.55
C LEU A 76 -3.41 -24.66 6.06
N ALA A 77 -4.34 -24.11 6.80
CA ALA A 77 -4.30 -24.06 8.27
C ALA A 77 -4.33 -25.46 8.95
N TRP A 78 -4.77 -26.52 8.26
CA TRP A 78 -4.70 -27.88 8.77
C TRP A 78 -3.27 -28.37 8.97
N PHE A 79 -2.32 -27.81 8.22
CA PHE A 79 -0.90 -28.14 8.30
C PHE A 79 -0.15 -27.28 9.34
N GLY A 80 -0.88 -26.41 10.07
CA GLY A 80 -0.35 -25.62 11.16
C GLY A 80 0.39 -24.33 10.72
N PRO A 81 0.79 -23.49 11.72
CA PRO A 81 1.37 -22.17 11.48
C PRO A 81 2.71 -22.20 10.74
N SER A 82 3.53 -23.23 11.00
CA SER A 82 4.83 -23.38 10.32
C SER A 82 4.68 -23.61 8.82
N ALA A 83 3.64 -24.35 8.39
CA ALA A 83 3.35 -24.54 6.98
C ALA A 83 2.89 -23.24 6.31
N ILE A 84 2.06 -22.45 7.01
CA ILE A 84 1.64 -21.13 6.54
C ILE A 84 2.85 -20.22 6.37
N ALA A 85 3.71 -20.12 7.39
CA ALA A 85 4.92 -19.32 7.35
C ALA A 85 5.92 -19.81 6.26
N ALA A 86 5.97 -21.11 5.98
CA ALA A 86 6.78 -21.66 4.90
C ALA A 86 6.26 -21.25 3.51
N VAL A 87 4.95 -21.23 3.32
CA VAL A 87 4.32 -20.71 2.09
C VAL A 87 4.54 -19.21 1.96
N GLN A 88 4.39 -18.46 3.06
CA GLN A 88 4.61 -17.01 3.12
C GLN A 88 6.02 -16.62 2.65
N ARG A 89 7.05 -17.36 3.03
CA ARG A 89 8.44 -17.09 2.62
C ARG A 89 8.71 -17.24 1.11
N ARG A 90 7.75 -17.77 0.36
CA ARG A 90 7.87 -17.89 -1.09
C ARG A 90 7.36 -16.62 -1.80
N GLY A 91 7.92 -16.31 -2.94
CA GLY A 91 7.57 -15.10 -3.70
C GLY A 91 7.91 -13.81 -2.93
N ALA A 92 6.96 -12.91 -2.80
CA ALA A 92 7.15 -11.61 -2.15
C ALA A 92 7.09 -11.64 -0.62
N GLY A 93 7.09 -12.80 0.01
CA GLY A 93 7.10 -12.93 1.48
C GLY A 93 5.78 -12.61 2.18
N LEU A 94 4.65 -12.58 1.44
CA LEU A 94 3.32 -12.31 1.99
C LEU A 94 2.43 -13.55 1.97
N TYR A 95 1.63 -13.70 3.03
CA TYR A 95 0.52 -14.63 3.07
C TYR A 95 -0.80 -13.88 3.18
N PHE A 96 -1.71 -14.07 2.24
CA PHE A 96 -2.99 -13.37 2.20
C PHE A 96 -4.15 -14.24 2.72
N ASN A 97 -4.94 -13.64 3.60
CA ASN A 97 -6.25 -14.13 4.00
C ASN A 97 -7.34 -13.25 3.36
N PRO A 98 -7.96 -13.69 2.27
CA PRO A 98 -9.09 -13.00 1.67
C PRO A 98 -10.38 -13.25 2.46
N TYR A 99 -11.32 -12.31 2.36
CA TYR A 99 -12.67 -12.45 2.93
C TYR A 99 -12.72 -12.63 4.45
N ALA A 100 -11.75 -12.10 5.19
CA ALA A 100 -11.74 -12.10 6.65
C ALA A 100 -12.77 -11.11 7.20
N ARG A 101 -13.69 -11.60 8.02
CA ARG A 101 -14.70 -10.76 8.69
C ARG A 101 -14.22 -10.43 10.10
N VAL A 102 -14.08 -9.14 10.39
CA VAL A 102 -13.67 -8.64 11.72
C VAL A 102 -14.88 -8.30 12.59
N SER A 103 -14.66 -8.08 13.88
CA SER A 103 -15.71 -7.84 14.89
C SER A 103 -16.66 -6.69 14.55
N SER A 104 -16.16 -5.66 13.86
CA SER A 104 -16.99 -4.56 13.35
C SER A 104 -17.93 -4.95 12.20
N GLY A 105 -17.84 -6.20 11.70
CA GLY A 105 -18.57 -6.69 10.53
C GLY A 105 -17.93 -6.32 9.18
N ARG A 106 -16.83 -5.55 9.19
CA ARG A 106 -16.09 -5.18 7.99
C ARG A 106 -15.43 -6.40 7.36
N LEU A 107 -15.41 -6.44 6.04
CA LEU A 107 -14.74 -7.48 5.28
C LEU A 107 -13.34 -7.00 4.88
N LEU A 108 -12.34 -7.79 5.25
CA LEU A 108 -10.93 -7.51 4.97
C LEU A 108 -10.32 -8.55 4.03
N LYS A 109 -9.34 -8.10 3.27
CA LYS A 109 -8.29 -8.94 2.71
C LYS A 109 -6.97 -8.47 3.32
N TYR A 110 -6.39 -9.27 4.20
CA TYR A 110 -5.14 -8.88 4.83
C TYR A 110 -3.99 -9.79 4.45
N GLY A 111 -2.85 -9.17 4.17
CA GLY A 111 -1.57 -9.82 3.93
C GLY A 111 -0.69 -9.73 5.16
N VAL A 112 -0.07 -10.85 5.55
CA VAL A 112 0.91 -10.91 6.63
C VAL A 112 2.30 -10.97 6.03
N VAL A 113 3.22 -10.13 6.50
CA VAL A 113 4.61 -10.08 6.09
C VAL A 113 5.51 -10.01 7.33
N SER A 114 6.74 -10.54 7.31
CA SER A 114 7.68 -10.20 8.38
C SER A 114 8.14 -8.76 8.25
N ARG A 115 8.36 -8.06 9.40
CA ARG A 115 8.86 -6.68 9.38
C ARG A 115 10.19 -6.59 8.61
N SER A 116 11.08 -7.55 8.81
CA SER A 116 12.36 -7.59 8.10
C SER A 116 12.21 -7.66 6.57
N VAL A 117 11.27 -8.48 6.06
CA VAL A 117 11.00 -8.56 4.61
C VAL A 117 10.36 -7.28 4.08
N LEU A 118 9.46 -6.66 4.85
CA LEU A 118 8.89 -5.35 4.50
C LEU A 118 9.99 -4.29 4.39
N GLU A 119 10.84 -4.16 5.42
CA GLU A 119 11.91 -3.18 5.47
C GLU A 119 12.97 -3.38 4.38
N ASP A 120 13.27 -4.64 4.07
CA ASP A 120 14.17 -5.02 3.00
C ASP A 120 13.59 -4.69 1.60
N ASP A 121 12.28 -4.92 1.39
CA ASP A 121 11.60 -4.53 0.15
C ASP A 121 11.54 -2.99 -0.01
N LEU A 122 11.30 -2.24 1.09
CA LEU A 122 11.33 -0.77 1.08
C LEU A 122 12.72 -0.20 0.76
N SER A 123 13.78 -0.88 1.20
CA SER A 123 15.17 -0.42 1.04
C SER A 123 15.78 -0.79 -0.31
N HIS A 124 15.48 -1.99 -0.81
CA HIS A 124 16.20 -2.60 -1.94
C HIS A 124 15.30 -2.97 -3.12
N TRP A 125 13.98 -2.84 -2.99
CA TRP A 125 13.00 -3.22 -4.02
C TRP A 125 13.13 -4.68 -4.49
N ASN A 126 13.43 -5.59 -3.57
CA ASN A 126 13.67 -6.99 -3.90
C ASN A 126 12.51 -7.67 -4.63
N SER A 127 11.29 -7.35 -4.26
CA SER A 127 10.08 -7.81 -4.93
C SER A 127 9.26 -6.66 -5.54
N LEU A 128 9.49 -5.44 -5.08
CA LEU A 128 8.69 -4.25 -5.38
C LEU A 128 7.19 -4.44 -5.07
N TYR A 129 6.85 -5.49 -4.30
CA TYR A 129 5.45 -5.81 -4.06
C TYR A 129 4.84 -4.91 -2.99
N VAL A 130 5.46 -4.80 -1.81
CA VAL A 130 5.00 -3.92 -0.73
C VAL A 130 5.50 -2.51 -0.96
N ALA A 131 6.77 -2.34 -1.31
CA ALA A 131 7.36 -1.04 -1.65
C ALA A 131 6.53 -0.33 -2.72
N GLY A 132 6.20 -1.00 -3.82
CA GLY A 132 5.41 -0.44 -4.90
C GLY A 132 3.94 -0.14 -4.54
N ARG A 133 3.38 -0.79 -3.51
CA ARG A 133 2.08 -0.38 -2.97
C ARG A 133 2.18 0.93 -2.22
N MET A 134 3.28 1.13 -1.50
CA MET A 134 3.55 2.34 -0.72
C MET A 134 4.03 3.52 -1.56
N HIS A 135 4.26 3.36 -2.88
CA HIS A 135 4.41 4.50 -3.81
C HIS A 135 3.11 5.30 -3.96
N LYS A 136 1.99 4.73 -3.62
CA LYS A 136 0.66 5.32 -3.64
C LYS A 136 0.17 5.59 -2.22
N PRO A 137 -0.83 6.46 -2.03
CA PRO A 137 -1.38 6.71 -0.71
C PRO A 137 -1.76 5.42 0.03
N VAL A 138 -1.28 5.31 1.26
CA VAL A 138 -1.67 4.28 2.23
C VAL A 138 -2.10 4.96 3.52
N ARG A 139 -3.00 4.33 4.28
CA ARG A 139 -3.36 4.75 5.62
C ARG A 139 -2.59 3.89 6.62
N VAL A 140 -1.64 4.47 7.33
CA VAL A 140 -0.93 3.79 8.42
C VAL A 140 -1.89 3.58 9.58
N LEU A 141 -1.99 2.34 10.06
CA LEU A 141 -2.84 1.93 11.19
C LEU A 141 -2.01 1.65 12.45
N CYS A 142 -0.77 1.21 12.27
CA CYS A 142 0.22 1.01 13.32
C CYS A 142 1.57 1.45 12.77
N ASP A 143 2.24 2.37 13.43
CA ASP A 143 3.50 2.96 12.97
C ASP A 143 4.70 2.39 13.75
N HIS A 144 5.85 2.38 13.06
CA HIS A 144 7.16 2.03 13.61
C HIS A 144 8.19 2.98 13.01
N ALA A 145 8.99 3.64 13.84
CA ALA A 145 9.87 4.73 13.42
C ALA A 145 10.84 4.35 12.29
N ASP A 146 11.48 3.17 12.40
CA ASP A 146 12.43 2.71 11.38
C ASP A 146 11.72 2.41 10.06
N THR A 147 10.55 1.76 10.10
CA THR A 147 9.76 1.46 8.91
C THR A 147 9.22 2.74 8.26
N ALA A 148 8.82 3.74 9.03
CA ALA A 148 8.40 5.04 8.53
C ALA A 148 9.56 5.77 7.81
N ALA A 149 10.77 5.72 8.36
CA ALA A 149 11.96 6.30 7.72
C ALA A 149 12.28 5.60 6.38
N LEU A 150 12.17 4.27 6.32
CA LEU A 150 12.36 3.50 5.09
C LEU A 150 11.25 3.76 4.07
N ALA A 151 10.00 3.94 4.50
CA ALA A 151 8.91 4.34 3.62
C ALA A 151 9.17 5.71 2.97
N ALA A 152 9.69 6.68 3.73
CA ALA A 152 10.09 7.98 3.20
C ALA A 152 11.26 7.86 2.19
N ALA A 153 12.24 6.99 2.47
CA ALA A 153 13.32 6.70 1.52
C ALA A 153 12.78 6.03 0.24
N ASN A 154 11.84 5.10 0.37
CA ASN A 154 11.17 4.45 -0.76
C ASN A 154 10.45 5.47 -1.67
N HIS A 155 9.81 6.50 -1.11
CA HIS A 155 9.21 7.56 -1.90
C HIS A 155 10.24 8.37 -2.69
N ARG A 156 11.41 8.68 -2.09
CA ARG A 156 12.51 9.34 -2.82
C ARG A 156 13.04 8.48 -3.97
N SER A 157 13.22 7.20 -3.73
CA SER A 157 13.64 6.24 -4.77
C SER A 157 12.62 6.13 -5.89
N ALA A 158 11.32 6.10 -5.57
CA ALA A 158 10.24 6.05 -6.56
C ALA A 158 10.20 7.32 -7.41
N LEU A 159 10.35 8.51 -6.79
CA LEU A 159 10.45 9.77 -7.51
C LEU A 159 11.67 9.77 -8.44
N THR A 160 12.84 9.37 -7.94
CA THR A 160 14.07 9.31 -8.75
C THR A 160 13.90 8.38 -9.96
N ALA A 161 13.34 7.18 -9.76
CA ALA A 161 13.09 6.23 -10.84
C ALA A 161 12.12 6.81 -11.89
N ALA A 162 11.04 7.45 -11.45
CA ALA A 162 10.08 8.08 -12.37
C ALA A 162 10.72 9.21 -13.17
N LEU A 163 11.53 10.05 -12.53
CA LEU A 163 12.22 11.16 -13.21
C LEU A 163 13.23 10.67 -14.26
N LEU A 164 13.86 9.51 -14.04
CA LEU A 164 14.77 8.90 -15.03
C LEU A 164 14.02 8.34 -16.26
N MET A 165 12.74 8.06 -16.14
CA MET A 165 11.90 7.50 -17.22
C MET A 165 11.14 8.57 -17.98
N LEU A 166 10.96 9.74 -17.39
CA LEU A 166 10.25 10.87 -17.99
C LEU A 166 11.15 11.70 -18.94
N PRO A 167 10.56 12.37 -19.95
CA PRO A 167 11.29 13.35 -20.74
C PRO A 167 11.69 14.56 -19.90
N ALA A 168 12.54 15.44 -20.45
CA ALA A 168 13.02 16.66 -19.76
C ALA A 168 11.87 17.60 -19.34
N GLU A 169 10.79 17.62 -20.10
CA GLU A 169 9.57 18.36 -19.79
C GLU A 169 8.41 17.39 -19.64
N PHE A 170 7.72 17.47 -18.50
CA PHE A 170 6.58 16.61 -18.18
C PHE A 170 5.56 17.37 -17.32
N SER A 171 4.32 16.92 -17.37
CA SER A 171 3.25 17.41 -16.52
C SER A 171 3.25 16.71 -15.16
N GLU A 172 2.60 17.34 -14.18
CA GLU A 172 2.42 16.74 -12.86
C GLU A 172 1.66 15.39 -12.92
N ASP A 173 0.67 15.30 -13.81
CA ASP A 173 -0.10 14.07 -14.03
C ASP A 173 0.80 12.94 -14.56
N GLU A 174 1.67 13.24 -15.54
CA GLU A 174 2.63 12.27 -16.08
C GLU A 174 3.58 11.77 -14.99
N LEU A 175 4.07 12.67 -14.13
CA LEU A 175 4.93 12.28 -13.00
C LEU A 175 4.24 11.26 -12.08
N TYR A 176 3.03 11.54 -11.64
CA TYR A 176 2.34 10.64 -10.73
C TYR A 176 1.83 9.37 -11.42
N LEU A 177 1.55 9.41 -12.71
CA LEU A 177 1.27 8.21 -13.49
C LEU A 177 2.50 7.30 -13.56
N GLU A 178 3.69 7.88 -13.77
CA GLU A 178 4.94 7.12 -13.81
C GLU A 178 5.26 6.50 -12.45
N VAL A 179 5.22 7.31 -11.37
CA VAL A 179 5.43 6.83 -10.00
C VAL A 179 4.46 5.69 -9.64
N ALA A 180 3.16 5.89 -9.89
CA ALA A 180 2.16 4.86 -9.60
C ALA A 180 2.33 3.62 -10.50
N GLY A 181 2.80 3.83 -11.72
CA GLY A 181 3.06 2.81 -12.74
C GLY A 181 4.20 1.86 -12.40
N LEU A 182 5.24 2.31 -11.67
CA LEU A 182 6.42 1.51 -11.32
C LEU A 182 6.06 0.12 -10.78
N SER A 183 5.08 0.04 -9.89
CA SER A 183 4.65 -1.23 -9.27
C SER A 183 3.81 -2.13 -10.18
N TYR A 184 3.43 -1.64 -11.35
CA TYR A 184 2.72 -2.39 -12.37
C TYR A 184 3.62 -2.78 -13.54
N SER A 185 4.80 -2.16 -13.67
CA SER A 185 5.78 -2.46 -14.71
C SER A 185 6.24 -3.92 -14.57
N GLY A 186 6.09 -4.71 -15.63
CA GLY A 186 6.44 -6.14 -15.63
C GLY A 186 5.36 -7.09 -15.08
N ASP A 187 4.20 -6.60 -14.61
CA ASP A 187 3.08 -7.48 -14.27
C ASP A 187 2.44 -8.05 -15.54
N VAL A 188 2.68 -9.33 -15.80
CA VAL A 188 2.15 -10.06 -16.97
C VAL A 188 0.62 -10.08 -17.04
N ARG A 189 -0.06 -9.72 -15.94
CA ARG A 189 -1.54 -9.64 -15.90
C ARG A 189 -2.05 -8.32 -16.48
N GLN A 190 -1.17 -7.31 -16.67
CA GLN A 190 -1.53 -6.08 -17.35
C GLN A 190 -1.93 -6.39 -18.80
N GLY A 191 -3.12 -6.00 -19.16
CA GLY A 191 -3.69 -6.23 -20.50
C GLY A 191 -4.50 -7.51 -20.66
N LEU A 192 -4.37 -8.51 -19.74
CA LEU A 192 -5.17 -9.75 -19.80
C LEU A 192 -6.25 -9.82 -18.69
N ALA A 193 -5.98 -9.29 -17.50
CA ALA A 193 -6.85 -9.46 -16.34
C ALA A 193 -7.06 -8.17 -15.51
N GLU A 194 -6.29 -7.10 -15.72
CA GLU A 194 -6.47 -5.83 -15.01
C GLU A 194 -6.96 -4.71 -15.94
N ASN A 195 -7.73 -3.78 -15.37
CA ASN A 195 -8.22 -2.59 -16.08
C ASN A 195 -7.02 -1.71 -16.52
N PRO A 196 -6.80 -1.47 -17.81
CA PRO A 196 -5.70 -0.63 -18.31
C PRO A 196 -5.74 0.81 -17.78
N ARG A 197 -6.92 1.27 -17.34
CA ARG A 197 -7.13 2.63 -16.78
C ARG A 197 -6.89 2.71 -15.27
N LYS A 198 -6.54 1.59 -14.61
CA LYS A 198 -6.44 1.52 -13.14
C LYS A 198 -5.47 2.54 -12.56
N VAL A 199 -4.31 2.74 -13.17
CA VAL A 199 -3.32 3.75 -12.73
C VAL A 199 -3.88 5.16 -12.87
N ASN A 200 -4.52 5.47 -14.02
CA ASN A 200 -5.17 6.77 -14.24
C ASN A 200 -6.29 7.04 -13.23
N ASP A 201 -7.11 6.03 -12.93
CA ASP A 201 -8.20 6.14 -11.96
C ASP A 201 -7.66 6.40 -10.54
N ILE A 202 -6.54 5.76 -10.16
CA ILE A 202 -5.86 5.97 -8.87
C ILE A 202 -5.30 7.39 -8.80
N VAL A 203 -4.49 7.81 -9.77
CA VAL A 203 -3.84 9.12 -9.79
C VAL A 203 -4.89 10.24 -9.80
N GLY A 204 -5.87 10.16 -10.69
CA GLY A 204 -6.92 11.18 -10.78
C GLY A 204 -7.81 11.30 -9.54
N ALA A 205 -7.98 10.22 -8.76
CA ALA A 205 -8.77 10.24 -7.52
C ALA A 205 -7.95 10.68 -6.30
N GLN A 206 -6.64 10.49 -6.32
CA GLN A 206 -5.75 10.64 -5.15
C GLN A 206 -4.65 11.68 -5.37
N LEU A 207 -4.81 12.57 -6.34
CA LEU A 207 -3.80 13.57 -6.72
C LEU A 207 -3.36 14.45 -5.53
N SER A 208 -4.30 14.88 -4.69
CA SER A 208 -3.98 15.69 -3.50
C SER A 208 -3.10 14.93 -2.51
N LEU A 209 -3.37 13.65 -2.29
CA LEU A 209 -2.59 12.80 -1.40
C LEU A 209 -1.20 12.49 -1.97
N LEU A 210 -1.11 12.29 -3.29
CA LEU A 210 0.19 12.13 -3.96
C LEU A 210 1.04 13.38 -3.83
N ARG A 211 0.45 14.58 -3.99
CA ARG A 211 1.12 15.85 -3.73
C ARG A 211 1.68 15.96 -2.32
N GLU A 212 0.93 15.51 -1.32
CA GLU A 212 1.38 15.51 0.08
C GLU A 212 2.56 14.56 0.28
N ILE A 213 2.47 13.32 -0.23
CA ILE A 213 3.52 12.29 -0.10
C ILE A 213 4.83 12.75 -0.76
N TYR A 214 4.72 13.31 -1.96
CA TYR A 214 5.89 13.67 -2.78
C TYR A 214 6.34 15.13 -2.60
N ALA A 215 5.70 15.93 -1.74
CA ALA A 215 6.08 17.32 -1.49
C ALA A 215 7.54 17.46 -1.01
N ALA A 216 7.94 16.69 0.00
CA ALA A 216 9.30 16.71 0.52
C ALA A 216 10.33 16.12 -0.48
N PRO A 217 10.12 14.92 -1.07
CA PRO A 217 11.01 14.40 -2.12
C PRO A 217 11.18 15.36 -3.30
N LEU A 218 10.13 16.04 -3.75
CA LEU A 218 10.21 17.01 -4.85
C LEU A 218 11.01 18.26 -4.44
N ALA A 219 10.84 18.74 -3.21
CA ALA A 219 11.61 19.89 -2.72
C ALA A 219 13.11 19.59 -2.58
N GLU A 220 13.48 18.34 -2.34
CA GLU A 220 14.86 17.86 -2.28
C GLU A 220 15.44 17.59 -3.69
N SER A 221 14.59 17.46 -4.70
CA SER A 221 14.99 17.21 -6.09
C SER A 221 15.39 18.49 -6.80
N ARG A 222 15.99 18.35 -8.00
CA ARG A 222 16.29 19.48 -8.91
C ARG A 222 15.17 19.78 -9.91
N VAL A 223 13.95 19.36 -9.61
CA VAL A 223 12.78 19.61 -10.46
C VAL A 223 12.31 21.05 -10.26
N GLU A 224 12.35 21.85 -11.33
CA GLU A 224 11.86 23.21 -11.33
C GLU A 224 10.43 23.27 -11.86
N ARG A 225 9.58 24.09 -11.24
CA ARG A 225 8.23 24.35 -11.75
C ARG A 225 8.29 25.48 -12.76
N ALA A 226 8.03 25.18 -14.03
CA ALA A 226 7.90 26.19 -15.06
C ALA A 226 6.50 26.83 -15.04
N GLY A 227 6.40 28.07 -14.54
CA GLY A 227 5.23 28.93 -14.70
C GLY A 227 3.86 28.39 -14.25
N ALA A 228 2.78 29.19 -14.47
CA ALA A 228 1.41 28.83 -14.08
C ALA A 228 0.76 27.68 -14.89
N THR A 229 1.41 27.19 -15.92
CA THR A 229 1.12 25.92 -16.59
C THR A 229 2.13 24.92 -16.03
N ALA A 230 1.66 23.94 -15.24
CA ALA A 230 2.51 23.02 -14.49
C ALA A 230 3.34 22.12 -15.43
N THR A 231 4.43 22.66 -15.95
CA THR A 231 5.48 21.91 -16.62
C THR A 231 6.69 21.94 -15.72
N ALA A 232 7.15 20.78 -15.25
CA ALA A 232 8.38 20.70 -14.47
C ALA A 232 9.52 20.31 -15.42
N THR A 233 10.65 20.99 -15.30
CA THR A 233 11.85 20.71 -16.11
C THR A 233 12.86 19.97 -15.27
N ALA A 234 13.26 18.78 -15.67
CA ALA A 234 14.35 18.04 -15.05
C ALA A 234 15.65 18.38 -15.79
N THR A 235 16.61 19.01 -15.12
CA THR A 235 17.94 19.24 -15.68
C THR A 235 18.81 18.01 -15.45
N ALA A 236 19.17 17.31 -16.53
CA ALA A 236 20.17 16.24 -16.48
C ALA A 236 21.51 16.86 -16.10
N VAL A 237 22.20 16.25 -15.12
CA VAL A 237 23.57 16.60 -14.78
C VAL A 237 24.47 15.87 -15.76
N GLU A 238 25.09 16.60 -16.68
CA GLU A 238 26.31 16.12 -17.34
C GLU A 238 27.41 16.18 -16.29
N GLU A 239 27.91 15.01 -15.87
CA GLU A 239 29.15 14.91 -15.10
C GLU A 239 30.33 15.13 -16.08
N GLU A 240 31.14 16.14 -15.77
CA GLU A 240 32.53 16.23 -16.29
C GLU A 240 33.45 15.33 -15.47
#